data_bc84a6c019d77bdad932b60d190db008
#
_entry.id   bc84a6c019d77bdad932b60d190db008
#
_cell.length_a   1.000
_cell.length_b   1.000
_cell.length_c   1.000
_cell.angle_alpha   90.00
_cell.angle_beta   90.00
_cell.angle_gamma   90.00
#
_symmetry.space_group_name_H-M   'P 1'
#
loop_
_entity.id
_entity.type
_entity.pdbx_description
1 polymer ?
#
loop_
_entity_poly.entity_id
_entity_poly.type
_entity_poly.pdbx_seq_one_letter_code
_entity_poly.pdbx_strand_id
1 'polypeptide(L)'
;DDELALLMGGETTEGLVDEDQVPELVDDPVTVLGDVWLLGNHRLMCGDSTSIDAVERLMDGQKADMVFTDPPYGISIVNDSGHVGGDKLAKVGVYAPIAGDETIDVAIEAIQVIKTLSAKVEIIWGGNYYANVLDNSSCWIVWDKDNTGNFADAELAWTNQPTAVRIFKHTWNGMIKASEHGQKRVHPTQKPVKLAEWCFDEYGEKCATVLDLFCGSGSTLIACEAKKKTGYMMELSPHYCDVIIKRWQDFTGKQATLESNGKTYNELLNDNQAKNTD
;
A
#
# COMPACT_ATOMS: atom_id res chain seq x y z
N ASP A 1 -2.22 27.95 -22.48
CA ASP A 1 -2.17 26.47 -22.56
C ASP A 1 -1.57 25.84 -21.28
N ASP A 2 -0.69 26.54 -20.54
CA ASP A 2 -0.06 26.02 -19.32
C ASP A 2 -1.02 25.98 -18.10
N GLU A 3 -2.05 26.82 -18.06
CA GLU A 3 -3.09 26.80 -17.01
C GLU A 3 -4.02 25.57 -17.13
N LEU A 4 -4.19 25.02 -18.33
CA LEU A 4 -4.99 23.81 -18.57
C LEU A 4 -4.21 22.55 -18.15
N ALA A 5 -2.88 22.55 -18.28
CA ALA A 5 -2.01 21.46 -17.85
C ALA A 5 -1.92 21.37 -16.31
N LEU A 6 -2.00 22.50 -15.60
CA LEU A 6 -2.08 22.53 -14.12
C LEU A 6 -3.43 22.02 -13.57
N LEU A 7 -4.50 22.14 -14.36
CA LEU A 7 -5.85 21.64 -14.01
C LEU A 7 -6.04 20.15 -14.35
N MET A 8 -5.17 19.55 -15.18
CA MET A 8 -5.26 18.18 -15.65
C MET A 8 -4.24 17.24 -14.95
N GLY A 9 -3.89 17.44 -13.66
CA GLY A 9 -3.01 16.55 -12.90
C GLY A 9 -1.88 15.95 -13.75
N GLY A 10 -0.64 15.92 -13.31
CA GLY A 10 0.52 15.50 -14.13
C GLY A 10 0.26 14.22 -14.93
N GLU A 11 0.92 14.06 -16.08
CA GLU A 11 0.79 12.91 -16.99
C GLU A 11 0.84 11.59 -16.23
N THR A 12 -0.28 10.86 -16.26
CA THR A 12 -0.38 9.52 -15.65
C THR A 12 -0.05 8.49 -16.71
N THR A 13 0.79 7.51 -16.38
CA THR A 13 1.06 6.38 -17.26
C THR A 13 -0.08 5.37 -17.14
N GLU A 14 -0.78 5.08 -18.23
CA GLU A 14 -1.79 4.04 -18.27
C GLU A 14 -1.14 2.66 -18.20
N GLY A 15 -1.68 1.77 -17.35
CA GLY A 15 -1.26 0.36 -17.26
C GLY A 15 -1.90 -0.51 -18.33
N LEU A 16 -1.42 -1.75 -18.46
CA LEU A 16 -1.98 -2.75 -19.37
C LEU A 16 -3.30 -3.34 -18.87
N VAL A 17 -3.56 -3.22 -17.57
CA VAL A 17 -4.79 -3.66 -16.88
C VAL A 17 -5.33 -2.54 -15.99
N ASP A 18 -6.54 -2.72 -15.48
CA ASP A 18 -7.14 -1.80 -14.50
C ASP A 18 -6.21 -1.63 -13.28
N GLU A 19 -6.00 -0.38 -12.87
CA GLU A 19 -5.05 -0.02 -11.80
C GLU A 19 -5.41 -0.63 -10.44
N ASP A 20 -6.71 -0.83 -10.18
CA ASP A 20 -7.21 -1.42 -8.94
C ASP A 20 -7.37 -2.95 -9.01
N GLN A 21 -7.07 -3.57 -10.16
CA GLN A 21 -7.08 -5.02 -10.30
C GLN A 21 -6.00 -5.65 -9.42
N VAL A 22 -6.39 -6.60 -8.56
CA VAL A 22 -5.50 -7.34 -7.66
C VAL A 22 -5.55 -8.82 -7.98
N PRO A 23 -4.40 -9.47 -8.25
CA PRO A 23 -4.31 -10.92 -8.44
C PRO A 23 -4.76 -11.70 -7.20
N GLU A 24 -5.21 -12.94 -7.38
CA GLU A 24 -5.51 -13.84 -6.27
C GLU A 24 -4.22 -14.23 -5.53
N LEU A 25 -4.37 -14.55 -4.23
CA LEU A 25 -3.28 -15.09 -3.41
C LEU A 25 -2.83 -16.44 -4.00
N VAL A 26 -1.52 -16.69 -3.94
CA VAL A 26 -0.94 -18.00 -4.24
C VAL A 26 -0.83 -18.82 -2.95
N ASP A 27 -1.07 -20.14 -3.04
CA ASP A 27 -1.01 -21.01 -1.87
C ASP A 27 0.43 -21.18 -1.35
N ASP A 28 1.39 -21.36 -2.29
CA ASP A 28 2.82 -21.52 -1.99
C ASP A 28 3.60 -20.32 -2.55
N PRO A 29 3.95 -19.31 -1.74
CA PRO A 29 4.64 -18.14 -2.21
C PRO A 29 6.09 -18.44 -2.63
N VAL A 30 6.56 -17.73 -3.64
CA VAL A 30 7.95 -17.74 -4.09
C VAL A 30 8.83 -16.89 -3.18
N THR A 31 8.28 -15.77 -2.74
CA THR A 31 8.95 -14.83 -1.83
C THR A 31 9.13 -15.43 -0.44
N VAL A 32 10.25 -15.15 0.18
CA VAL A 32 10.51 -15.49 1.60
C VAL A 32 10.90 -14.25 2.38
N LEU A 33 10.77 -14.31 3.71
CA LEU A 33 11.15 -13.20 4.58
C LEU A 33 12.63 -12.84 4.39
N GLY A 34 12.90 -11.56 4.20
CA GLY A 34 14.21 -11.00 3.91
C GLY A 34 14.50 -10.81 2.43
N ASP A 35 13.67 -11.29 1.52
CA ASP A 35 13.84 -11.05 0.08
C ASP A 35 13.64 -9.58 -0.27
N VAL A 36 14.46 -9.09 -1.21
CA VAL A 36 14.28 -7.80 -1.88
C VAL A 36 14.08 -8.04 -3.37
N TRP A 37 12.96 -7.56 -3.88
CA TRP A 37 12.60 -7.63 -5.28
C TRP A 37 12.80 -6.28 -5.96
N LEU A 38 13.35 -6.30 -7.17
CA LEU A 38 13.51 -5.14 -8.04
C LEU A 38 12.38 -5.16 -9.08
N LEU A 39 11.53 -4.13 -9.05
CA LEU A 39 10.38 -3.96 -9.92
C LEU A 39 10.60 -2.70 -10.78
N GLY A 40 11.37 -2.82 -11.85
CA GLY A 40 11.86 -1.66 -12.60
C GLY A 40 12.72 -0.75 -11.72
N ASN A 41 12.24 0.47 -11.46
CA ASN A 41 12.92 1.42 -10.56
C ASN A 41 12.48 1.28 -9.09
N HIS A 42 11.50 0.43 -8.80
CA HIS A 42 10.97 0.25 -7.46
C HIS A 42 11.66 -0.90 -6.74
N ARG A 43 11.55 -0.90 -5.41
CA ARG A 43 12.03 -1.99 -4.55
C ARG A 43 10.89 -2.45 -3.64
N LEU A 44 10.74 -3.77 -3.51
CA LEU A 44 9.82 -4.40 -2.59
C LEU A 44 10.62 -5.33 -1.68
N MET A 45 10.49 -5.17 -0.36
CA MET A 45 11.09 -6.07 0.62
C MET A 45 10.02 -6.83 1.37
N CYS A 46 10.19 -8.15 1.44
CA CYS A 46 9.46 -8.96 2.40
C CYS A 46 10.13 -8.80 3.77
N GLY A 47 9.57 -7.95 4.66
CA GLY A 47 10.28 -7.55 5.87
C GLY A 47 9.39 -6.97 6.96
N ASP A 48 10.02 -6.75 8.10
CA ASP A 48 9.40 -6.18 9.29
C ASP A 48 9.56 -4.65 9.29
N SER A 49 8.44 -3.95 9.24
CA SER A 49 8.34 -2.48 9.24
C SER A 49 8.81 -1.80 10.54
N THR A 50 8.96 -2.56 11.63
CA THR A 50 9.48 -2.05 12.91
C THR A 50 11.01 -2.11 12.99
N SER A 51 11.67 -2.82 12.06
CA SER A 51 13.11 -2.97 11.99
C SER A 51 13.78 -1.86 11.19
N ILE A 52 14.54 -0.99 11.86
CA ILE A 52 15.29 0.08 11.18
C ILE A 52 16.30 -0.50 10.18
N ASP A 53 16.96 -1.62 10.50
CA ASP A 53 17.93 -2.29 9.61
C ASP A 53 17.24 -2.79 8.33
N ALA A 54 16.00 -3.31 8.44
CA ALA A 54 15.22 -3.74 7.29
C ALA A 54 14.84 -2.54 6.41
N VAL A 55 14.42 -1.43 7.01
CA VAL A 55 14.07 -0.19 6.28
C VAL A 55 15.32 0.39 5.60
N GLU A 56 16.47 0.44 6.27
CA GLU A 56 17.73 0.88 5.67
C GLU A 56 18.15 0.00 4.48
N ARG A 57 17.98 -1.33 4.60
CA ARG A 57 18.25 -2.27 3.51
C ARG A 57 17.28 -2.07 2.33
N LEU A 58 15.98 -1.86 2.60
CA LEU A 58 15.01 -1.53 1.56
C LEU A 58 15.40 -0.26 0.82
N MET A 59 15.78 0.79 1.56
CA MET A 59 16.11 2.10 1.01
C MET A 59 17.44 2.11 0.23
N ASP A 60 18.34 1.16 0.44
CA ASP A 60 19.61 1.02 -0.28
C ASP A 60 20.40 2.34 -0.37
N GLY A 61 20.52 3.03 0.77
CA GLY A 61 21.22 4.32 0.88
C GLY A 61 20.45 5.52 0.29
N GLN A 62 19.26 5.32 -0.23
CA GLN A 62 18.39 6.41 -0.69
C GLN A 62 17.62 7.04 0.46
N LYS A 63 17.05 8.22 0.22
CA LYS A 63 16.17 8.90 1.18
C LYS A 63 14.74 8.89 0.66
N ALA A 64 13.79 8.70 1.56
CA ALA A 64 12.39 8.90 1.25
C ALA A 64 12.08 10.41 1.21
N ASP A 65 11.64 10.92 0.06
CA ASP A 65 11.07 12.27 0.00
C ASP A 65 9.69 12.31 0.66
N MET A 66 8.93 11.23 0.48
CA MET A 66 7.57 11.07 0.98
C MET A 66 7.40 9.70 1.64
N VAL A 67 6.74 9.69 2.79
CA VAL A 67 6.14 8.50 3.39
C VAL A 67 4.65 8.55 3.14
N PHE A 68 4.09 7.48 2.58
CA PHE A 68 2.66 7.27 2.42
C PHE A 68 2.35 5.85 2.86
N THR A 69 1.69 5.67 4.00
CA THR A 69 1.59 4.35 4.62
C THR A 69 0.30 4.17 5.43
N ASP A 70 -0.14 2.93 5.58
CA ASP A 70 -1.37 2.53 6.25
C ASP A 70 -1.09 1.42 7.28
N PRO A 71 -0.53 1.76 8.46
CA PRO A 71 -0.24 0.79 9.50
C PRO A 71 -1.52 0.10 10.03
N PRO A 72 -1.42 -1.13 10.60
CA PRO A 72 -2.56 -1.80 11.22
C PRO A 72 -3.14 -0.99 12.37
N TYR A 73 -4.48 -0.94 12.48
CA TYR A 73 -5.17 -0.06 13.44
C TYR A 73 -5.33 -0.65 14.85
N GLY A 74 -4.91 -1.91 15.06
CA GLY A 74 -5.06 -2.61 16.34
C GLY A 74 -6.50 -2.94 16.69
N ILE A 75 -7.35 -3.16 15.70
CA ILE A 75 -8.79 -3.40 15.87
C ILE A 75 -9.21 -4.82 15.52
N SER A 76 -8.23 -5.70 15.20
CA SER A 76 -8.49 -7.08 14.75
C SER A 76 -9.57 -7.13 13.68
N ILE A 77 -9.39 -6.32 12.61
CA ILE A 77 -10.42 -6.09 11.58
C ILE A 77 -10.90 -7.38 10.91
N VAL A 78 -10.02 -8.40 10.83
CA VAL A 78 -10.37 -9.77 10.41
C VAL A 78 -10.56 -10.60 11.66
N ASN A 79 -11.78 -11.10 11.89
CA ASN A 79 -12.08 -11.95 13.05
C ASN A 79 -11.53 -13.38 12.88
N ASP A 80 -11.61 -14.21 13.94
CA ASP A 80 -11.14 -15.61 13.95
C ASP A 80 -11.80 -16.50 12.88
N SER A 81 -12.95 -16.10 12.35
CA SER A 81 -13.63 -16.80 11.25
C SER A 81 -13.23 -16.29 9.85
N GLY A 82 -12.27 -15.36 9.78
CA GLY A 82 -11.76 -14.79 8.53
C GLY A 82 -12.65 -13.73 7.88
N HIS A 83 -13.57 -13.11 8.65
CA HIS A 83 -14.50 -12.12 8.13
C HIS A 83 -14.16 -10.71 8.62
N VAL A 84 -14.34 -9.73 7.73
CA VAL A 84 -14.15 -8.29 8.02
C VAL A 84 -15.43 -7.72 8.64
N GLY A 85 -15.31 -6.98 9.76
CA GLY A 85 -16.41 -6.18 10.31
C GLY A 85 -17.44 -6.93 11.17
N GLY A 86 -17.13 -8.18 11.58
CA GLY A 86 -17.96 -8.99 12.50
C GLY A 86 -19.04 -9.81 11.79
N ASP A 87 -19.74 -10.68 12.57
CA ASP A 87 -20.65 -11.75 12.08
C ASP A 87 -21.93 -11.27 11.37
N LYS A 88 -22.22 -9.98 11.37
CA LYS A 88 -23.48 -9.42 10.85
C LYS A 88 -23.39 -8.85 9.44
N LEU A 89 -22.20 -8.74 8.87
CA LEU A 89 -22.02 -8.24 7.52
C LEU A 89 -21.99 -9.39 6.50
N ALA A 90 -22.44 -9.13 5.28
CA ALA A 90 -22.48 -10.13 4.21
C ALA A 90 -21.10 -10.79 4.04
N LYS A 91 -21.08 -12.11 3.92
CA LYS A 91 -19.86 -12.92 3.75
C LYS A 91 -19.19 -12.59 2.42
N VAL A 92 -18.33 -11.59 2.41
CA VAL A 92 -17.54 -11.16 1.26
C VAL A 92 -16.10 -11.64 1.46
N GLY A 93 -15.83 -12.90 1.14
CA GLY A 93 -14.49 -13.50 1.23
C GLY A 93 -14.10 -13.98 2.64
N VAL A 94 -13.13 -14.87 2.68
CA VAL A 94 -12.44 -15.32 3.90
C VAL A 94 -11.00 -14.84 3.77
N TYR A 95 -10.52 -14.07 4.75
CA TYR A 95 -9.19 -13.48 4.76
C TYR A 95 -8.36 -14.07 5.90
N ALA A 96 -7.05 -14.12 5.72
CA ALA A 96 -6.15 -14.39 6.83
C ALA A 96 -6.13 -13.18 7.79
N PRO A 97 -5.95 -13.39 9.11
CA PRO A 97 -5.72 -12.30 10.05
C PRO A 97 -4.55 -11.43 9.60
N ILE A 98 -4.67 -10.11 9.79
CA ILE A 98 -3.58 -9.18 9.50
C ILE A 98 -2.59 -9.27 10.66
N ALA A 99 -1.34 -9.61 10.36
CA ALA A 99 -0.29 -9.69 11.37
C ALA A 99 -0.08 -8.32 12.04
N GLY A 100 -0.14 -8.28 13.38
CA GLY A 100 0.05 -7.07 14.16
C GLY A 100 -1.18 -6.17 14.28
N ASP A 101 -2.38 -6.61 13.84
CA ASP A 101 -3.63 -5.85 14.00
C ASP A 101 -4.37 -6.18 15.32
N GLU A 102 -3.76 -6.94 16.22
CA GLU A 102 -4.30 -7.21 17.56
C GLU A 102 -4.11 -6.02 18.52
N THR A 103 -3.05 -5.25 18.32
CA THR A 103 -2.74 -4.02 19.08
C THR A 103 -2.16 -2.95 18.16
N ILE A 104 -2.05 -1.71 18.65
CA ILE A 104 -1.40 -0.61 17.91
C ILE A 104 0.12 -0.60 18.05
N ASP A 105 0.74 -1.57 18.72
CA ASP A 105 2.16 -1.54 19.06
C ASP A 105 3.04 -1.56 17.81
N VAL A 106 2.74 -2.43 16.84
CA VAL A 106 3.45 -2.47 15.54
C VAL A 106 3.39 -1.14 14.81
N ALA A 107 2.22 -0.50 14.81
CA ALA A 107 2.05 0.82 14.19
C ALA A 107 2.88 1.89 14.91
N ILE A 108 2.89 1.89 16.25
CA ILE A 108 3.66 2.84 17.06
C ILE A 108 5.16 2.67 16.79
N GLU A 109 5.66 1.44 16.79
CA GLU A 109 7.08 1.16 16.50
C GLU A 109 7.46 1.59 15.09
N ALA A 110 6.65 1.28 14.08
CA ALA A 110 6.89 1.72 12.71
C ALA A 110 6.85 3.26 12.57
N ILE A 111 5.93 3.95 13.26
CA ILE A 111 5.89 5.42 13.30
C ILE A 111 7.18 5.98 13.91
N GLN A 112 7.75 5.34 14.93
CA GLN A 112 9.04 5.75 15.49
C GLN A 112 10.17 5.61 14.46
N VAL A 113 10.19 4.52 13.68
CA VAL A 113 11.13 4.35 12.57
C VAL A 113 10.94 5.45 11.53
N ILE A 114 9.70 5.73 11.10
CA ILE A 114 9.37 6.80 10.14
C ILE A 114 9.93 8.16 10.59
N LYS A 115 9.74 8.52 11.85
CA LYS A 115 10.25 9.79 12.42
C LYS A 115 11.77 9.94 12.31
N THR A 116 12.54 8.84 12.28
CA THR A 116 14.00 8.90 12.09
C THR A 116 14.39 9.24 10.65
N LEU A 117 13.53 8.96 9.68
CA LEU A 117 13.82 9.15 8.26
C LEU A 117 13.75 10.61 7.82
N SER A 118 13.04 11.47 8.58
CA SER A 118 12.90 12.91 8.31
C SER A 118 12.41 13.20 6.88
N ALA A 119 11.39 12.50 6.41
CA ALA A 119 10.81 12.71 5.09
C ALA A 119 10.16 14.11 5.00
N LYS A 120 10.19 14.70 3.79
CA LYS A 120 9.58 16.04 3.56
C LYS A 120 8.05 16.00 3.70
N VAL A 121 7.45 14.92 3.26
CA VAL A 121 6.01 14.66 3.32
C VAL A 121 5.78 13.34 4.04
N GLU A 122 4.96 13.36 5.07
CA GLU A 122 4.53 12.16 5.78
C GLU A 122 3.00 12.13 5.78
N ILE A 123 2.42 11.02 5.32
CA ILE A 123 0.98 10.75 5.33
C ILE A 123 0.78 9.36 5.94
N ILE A 124 0.12 9.33 7.09
CA ILE A 124 -0.12 8.12 7.88
C ILE A 124 -1.63 7.92 8.01
N TRP A 125 -2.18 6.94 7.31
CA TRP A 125 -3.58 6.54 7.39
C TRP A 125 -3.90 5.95 8.75
N GLY A 126 -5.14 6.09 9.20
CA GLY A 126 -5.52 5.68 10.54
C GLY A 126 -4.94 6.57 11.65
N GLY A 127 -4.48 7.78 11.32
CA GLY A 127 -3.84 8.69 12.27
C GLY A 127 -4.64 8.98 13.55
N ASN A 128 -5.97 8.84 13.49
CA ASN A 128 -6.84 8.96 14.65
C ASN A 128 -6.62 7.85 15.71
N TYR A 129 -6.12 6.68 15.33
CA TYR A 129 -5.77 5.58 16.25
C TYR A 129 -4.42 5.83 16.93
N TYR A 130 -3.54 6.63 16.32
CA TYR A 130 -2.17 6.91 16.77
C TYR A 130 -1.97 8.36 17.22
N ALA A 131 -3.04 9.12 17.46
CA ALA A 131 -2.96 10.55 17.75
C ALA A 131 -2.12 10.89 19.00
N ASN A 132 -1.91 9.93 19.89
CA ASN A 132 -1.08 10.09 21.09
C ASN A 132 0.44 10.02 20.81
N VAL A 133 0.87 9.53 19.66
CA VAL A 133 2.29 9.42 19.27
C VAL A 133 2.65 10.24 18.04
N LEU A 134 1.65 10.77 17.33
CA LEU A 134 1.83 11.69 16.22
C LEU A 134 1.97 13.13 16.73
N ASP A 135 2.77 13.94 16.02
CA ASP A 135 2.93 15.34 16.37
C ASP A 135 1.67 16.14 16.03
N ASN A 136 1.49 17.31 16.66
CA ASN A 136 0.39 18.20 16.32
C ASN A 136 0.47 18.61 14.86
N SER A 137 -0.66 18.49 14.14
CA SER A 137 -0.75 18.93 12.75
C SER A 137 -2.02 19.73 12.51
N SER A 138 -1.90 20.80 11.71
CA SER A 138 -3.04 21.56 11.21
C SER A 138 -3.71 20.88 10.02
N CYS A 139 -3.02 19.96 9.35
CA CYS A 139 -3.51 19.28 8.16
C CYS A 139 -3.84 17.81 8.46
N TRP A 140 -5.09 17.48 8.25
CA TRP A 140 -5.56 16.11 8.19
C TRP A 140 -6.19 15.87 6.83
N ILE A 141 -6.04 14.65 6.32
CA ILE A 141 -6.71 14.21 5.09
C ILE A 141 -7.92 13.39 5.50
N VAL A 142 -9.07 13.74 4.94
CA VAL A 142 -10.32 13.01 5.12
C VAL A 142 -10.63 12.32 3.80
N TRP A 143 -10.63 11.00 3.78
CA TRP A 143 -11.19 10.26 2.68
C TRP A 143 -12.67 10.02 2.93
N ASP A 144 -13.52 10.83 2.30
CA ASP A 144 -14.97 10.65 2.27
C ASP A 144 -15.30 9.52 1.29
N LYS A 145 -15.81 8.42 1.82
CA LYS A 145 -16.15 7.21 1.04
C LYS A 145 -17.48 7.33 0.30
N ASP A 146 -18.18 8.44 0.46
CA ASP A 146 -19.53 8.66 -0.10
C ASP A 146 -20.46 7.46 0.16
N ASN A 147 -20.43 6.98 1.40
CA ASN A 147 -21.03 5.72 1.79
C ASN A 147 -22.32 5.95 2.58
N THR A 148 -23.36 5.19 2.27
CA THR A 148 -24.63 5.19 3.02
C THR A 148 -24.82 3.82 3.63
N GLY A 149 -24.57 3.65 4.93
CA GLY A 149 -24.79 2.37 5.59
C GLY A 149 -24.05 2.23 6.93
N ASN A 150 -23.79 0.98 7.34
CA ASN A 150 -23.16 0.65 8.62
C ASN A 150 -21.61 0.66 8.57
N PHE A 151 -21.01 1.11 7.48
CA PHE A 151 -19.56 1.25 7.34
C PHE A 151 -19.13 2.66 7.74
N ALA A 152 -17.84 2.83 8.06
CA ALA A 152 -17.30 4.15 8.34
C ALA A 152 -17.50 5.10 7.16
N ASP A 153 -18.05 6.29 7.45
CA ASP A 153 -18.32 7.33 6.44
C ASP A 153 -17.02 7.83 5.78
N ALA A 154 -15.94 7.89 6.59
CA ALA A 154 -14.65 8.39 6.16
C ALA A 154 -13.50 7.67 6.86
N GLU A 155 -12.31 7.77 6.27
CA GLU A 155 -11.03 7.47 6.93
C GLU A 155 -10.17 8.73 7.04
N LEU A 156 -9.30 8.76 8.05
CA LEU A 156 -8.45 9.90 8.35
C LEU A 156 -6.98 9.54 8.16
N ALA A 157 -6.23 10.44 7.53
CA ALA A 157 -4.78 10.39 7.57
C ALA A 157 -4.23 11.64 8.27
N TRP A 158 -3.24 11.42 9.12
CA TRP A 158 -2.38 12.48 9.62
C TRP A 158 -1.32 12.85 8.59
N THR A 159 -0.94 14.12 8.53
CA THR A 159 0.21 14.53 7.73
C THR A 159 1.01 15.64 8.44
N ASN A 160 2.32 15.66 8.20
CA ASN A 160 3.22 16.70 8.73
C ASN A 160 3.12 18.04 7.98
N GLN A 161 2.23 18.14 6.97
CA GLN A 161 2.17 19.34 6.13
C GLN A 161 1.48 20.51 6.84
N PRO A 162 2.03 21.74 6.79
CA PRO A 162 1.50 22.91 7.47
C PRO A 162 0.37 23.59 6.64
N THR A 163 -0.62 22.83 6.21
CA THR A 163 -1.76 23.31 5.41
C THR A 163 -3.09 23.08 6.13
N ALA A 164 -4.20 23.45 5.51
CA ALA A 164 -5.52 23.18 6.04
C ALA A 164 -5.94 21.73 5.77
N VAL A 165 -6.94 21.23 6.51
CA VAL A 165 -7.59 19.94 6.27
C VAL A 165 -8.08 19.86 4.83
N ARG A 166 -7.89 18.70 4.20
CA ARG A 166 -8.36 18.42 2.84
C ARG A 166 -9.28 17.20 2.83
N ILE A 167 -10.22 17.20 1.90
CA ILE A 167 -11.16 16.10 1.70
C ILE A 167 -10.94 15.51 0.30
N PHE A 168 -10.68 14.22 0.24
CA PHE A 168 -10.74 13.41 -0.97
C PHE A 168 -12.05 12.65 -0.97
N LYS A 169 -12.89 12.86 -1.99
CA LYS A 169 -14.18 12.17 -2.12
C LYS A 169 -14.09 11.09 -3.18
N HIS A 170 -14.25 9.84 -2.78
CA HIS A 170 -14.20 8.70 -3.69
C HIS A 170 -14.98 7.52 -3.11
N THR A 171 -16.03 7.10 -3.85
CA THR A 171 -16.87 5.98 -3.42
C THR A 171 -16.10 4.69 -3.45
N TRP A 172 -15.93 4.09 -2.28
CA TRP A 172 -15.22 2.83 -2.11
C TRP A 172 -15.82 2.03 -0.97
N ASN A 173 -16.84 1.26 -1.27
CA ASN A 173 -17.35 0.28 -0.33
C ASN A 173 -17.18 -1.13 -0.89
N GLY A 174 -17.18 -2.17 -0.05
CA GLY A 174 -16.87 -3.54 -0.47
C GLY A 174 -17.73 -4.10 -1.60
N MET A 175 -18.82 -3.43 -1.97
CA MET A 175 -19.77 -3.87 -3.02
C MET A 175 -19.93 -2.87 -4.16
N ILE A 176 -19.66 -1.58 -3.91
CA ILE A 176 -19.78 -0.51 -4.91
C ILE A 176 -18.47 0.26 -4.92
N LYS A 177 -17.80 0.28 -6.05
CA LYS A 177 -16.57 1.03 -6.30
C LYS A 177 -16.85 2.00 -7.45
N ALA A 178 -16.45 3.26 -7.33
CA ALA A 178 -16.66 4.25 -8.39
C ALA A 178 -15.91 3.88 -9.67
N SER A 179 -14.79 3.19 -9.54
CA SER A 179 -13.88 2.78 -10.63
C SER A 179 -13.98 1.31 -11.03
N GLU A 180 -14.70 0.44 -10.27
CA GLU A 180 -14.68 -1.00 -10.51
C GLU A 180 -16.06 -1.65 -10.37
N HIS A 181 -16.56 -2.27 -11.43
CA HIS A 181 -17.73 -3.14 -11.39
C HIS A 181 -17.30 -4.61 -11.33
N GLY A 182 -17.59 -5.29 -10.20
CA GLY A 182 -17.60 -6.76 -10.13
C GLY A 182 -16.34 -7.47 -9.65
N GLN A 183 -15.28 -6.78 -9.22
CA GLN A 183 -14.07 -7.42 -8.71
C GLN A 183 -14.16 -7.77 -7.21
N LYS A 184 -13.71 -8.98 -6.82
CA LYS A 184 -13.55 -9.39 -5.42
C LYS A 184 -12.38 -8.64 -4.78
N ARG A 185 -12.53 -8.21 -3.51
CA ARG A 185 -11.38 -7.78 -2.70
C ARG A 185 -10.45 -8.96 -2.45
N VAL A 186 -9.16 -8.75 -2.67
CA VAL A 186 -8.11 -9.71 -2.34
C VAL A 186 -7.49 -9.39 -0.97
N HIS A 187 -7.39 -8.10 -0.62
CA HIS A 187 -6.91 -7.66 0.70
C HIS A 187 -8.05 -7.00 1.49
N PRO A 188 -8.22 -7.30 2.81
CA PRO A 188 -9.35 -6.81 3.61
C PRO A 188 -9.40 -5.29 3.74
N THR A 189 -8.25 -4.63 3.76
CA THR A 189 -8.10 -3.17 3.92
C THR A 189 -7.57 -2.47 2.66
N GLN A 190 -7.76 -3.07 1.46
CA GLN A 190 -7.30 -2.48 0.20
C GLN A 190 -7.83 -1.06 0.02
N LYS A 191 -6.91 -0.12 -0.27
CA LYS A 191 -7.21 1.26 -0.64
C LYS A 191 -7.18 1.44 -2.16
N PRO A 192 -7.97 2.37 -2.73
CA PRO A 192 -7.91 2.65 -4.16
C PRO A 192 -6.59 3.32 -4.56
N VAL A 193 -6.08 3.00 -5.74
CA VAL A 193 -4.87 3.62 -6.30
C VAL A 193 -5.07 5.13 -6.43
N LYS A 194 -6.26 5.59 -6.81
CA LYS A 194 -6.63 7.01 -6.92
C LYS A 194 -6.43 7.82 -5.64
N LEU A 195 -6.52 7.19 -4.47
CA LEU A 195 -6.28 7.86 -3.20
C LEU A 195 -4.78 8.23 -3.05
N ALA A 196 -3.90 7.30 -3.39
CA ALA A 196 -2.46 7.54 -3.38
C ALA A 196 -2.06 8.56 -4.45
N GLU A 197 -2.58 8.42 -5.68
CA GLU A 197 -2.34 9.38 -6.76
C GLU A 197 -2.73 10.80 -6.36
N TRP A 198 -3.93 10.98 -5.77
CA TRP A 198 -4.38 12.28 -5.30
C TRP A 198 -3.45 12.86 -4.22
N CYS A 199 -3.02 12.04 -3.27
CA CYS A 199 -2.06 12.48 -2.25
C CYS A 199 -0.70 12.87 -2.87
N PHE A 200 -0.25 12.15 -3.91
CA PHE A 200 1.00 12.47 -4.61
C PHE A 200 0.89 13.79 -5.40
N ASP A 201 -0.26 14.07 -6.00
CA ASP A 201 -0.50 15.32 -6.71
C ASP A 201 -0.62 16.49 -5.75
N GLU A 202 -1.35 16.34 -4.64
CA GLU A 202 -1.60 17.42 -3.69
C GLU A 202 -0.37 17.78 -2.84
N TYR A 203 0.43 16.78 -2.42
CA TYR A 203 1.53 16.97 -1.47
C TYR A 203 2.89 16.56 -1.99
N GLY A 204 2.94 15.66 -2.96
CA GLY A 204 4.14 14.97 -3.41
C GLY A 204 4.69 15.42 -4.76
N GLU A 205 4.29 16.57 -5.32
CA GLU A 205 4.74 17.05 -6.65
C GLU A 205 6.27 17.06 -6.76
N LYS A 206 6.97 17.49 -5.69
CA LYS A 206 8.44 17.58 -5.64
C LYS A 206 9.11 16.35 -5.02
N CYS A 207 8.36 15.28 -4.78
CA CYS A 207 8.84 14.03 -4.19
C CYS A 207 9.10 13.02 -5.31
N ALA A 208 10.36 12.61 -5.46
CA ALA A 208 10.74 11.58 -6.43
C ALA A 208 10.61 10.17 -5.86
N THR A 209 10.80 10.03 -4.53
CA THR A 209 10.81 8.75 -3.82
C THR A 209 9.67 8.66 -2.81
N VAL A 210 9.00 7.52 -2.78
CA VAL A 210 7.88 7.22 -1.85
C VAL A 210 8.21 5.95 -1.09
N LEU A 211 8.08 6.00 0.24
CA LEU A 211 8.20 4.85 1.12
C LEU A 211 6.83 4.46 1.65
N ASP A 212 6.50 3.18 1.55
CA ASP A 212 5.35 2.56 2.19
C ASP A 212 5.79 1.31 2.96
N LEU A 213 5.63 1.34 4.28
CA LEU A 213 6.04 0.26 5.17
C LEU A 213 4.97 -0.83 5.38
N PHE A 214 3.75 -0.61 4.85
CA PHE A 214 2.61 -1.53 4.96
C PHE A 214 1.88 -1.62 3.62
N CYS A 215 2.59 -2.13 2.61
CA CYS A 215 2.16 -2.05 1.21
C CYS A 215 0.89 -2.87 0.89
N GLY A 216 0.60 -3.91 1.69
CA GLY A 216 -0.61 -4.74 1.55
C GLY A 216 -0.74 -5.35 0.15
N SER A 217 -1.75 -4.92 -0.62
CA SER A 217 -1.95 -5.39 -1.98
C SER A 217 -1.23 -4.58 -3.06
N GLY A 218 -0.41 -3.58 -2.69
CA GLY A 218 0.44 -2.84 -3.62
C GLY A 218 -0.18 -1.62 -4.28
N SER A 219 -1.27 -1.06 -3.75
CA SER A 219 -1.91 0.13 -4.35
C SER A 219 -0.95 1.32 -4.45
N THR A 220 -0.12 1.54 -3.42
CA THR A 220 0.90 2.58 -3.40
C THR A 220 1.95 2.39 -4.50
N LEU A 221 2.37 1.14 -4.75
CA LEU A 221 3.34 0.83 -5.80
C LEU A 221 2.78 1.14 -7.20
N ILE A 222 1.53 0.76 -7.46
CA ILE A 222 0.87 1.05 -8.74
C ILE A 222 0.73 2.57 -8.94
N ALA A 223 0.35 3.32 -7.89
CA ALA A 223 0.33 4.78 -7.94
C ALA A 223 1.73 5.38 -8.23
N CYS A 224 2.80 4.80 -7.65
CA CYS A 224 4.17 5.23 -7.93
C CYS A 224 4.54 5.00 -9.41
N GLU A 225 4.24 3.84 -9.97
CA GLU A 225 4.48 3.56 -11.40
C GLU A 225 3.70 4.53 -12.29
N ALA A 226 2.39 4.72 -12.03
CA ALA A 226 1.53 5.62 -12.78
C ALA A 226 2.00 7.08 -12.74
N LYS A 227 2.49 7.55 -11.59
CA LYS A 227 2.97 8.93 -11.37
C LYS A 227 4.47 9.10 -11.58
N LYS A 228 5.16 8.11 -12.15
CA LYS A 228 6.60 8.13 -12.45
C LYS A 228 7.48 8.45 -11.22
N LYS A 229 7.07 7.95 -10.05
CA LYS A 229 7.83 8.03 -8.81
C LYS A 229 8.54 6.71 -8.53
N THR A 230 9.62 6.74 -7.76
CA THR A 230 10.28 5.51 -7.30
C THR A 230 9.69 5.08 -5.97
N GLY A 231 9.12 3.88 -5.93
CA GLY A 231 8.52 3.30 -4.73
C GLY A 231 9.48 2.37 -3.99
N TYR A 232 9.53 2.52 -2.67
CA TYR A 232 10.19 1.62 -1.73
C TYR A 232 9.10 1.02 -0.85
N MET A 233 8.82 -0.27 -1.06
CA MET A 233 7.66 -0.94 -0.48
C MET A 233 8.09 -2.02 0.48
N MET A 234 7.45 -2.11 1.64
CA MET A 234 7.64 -3.20 2.58
C MET A 234 6.31 -3.90 2.84
N GLU A 235 6.35 -5.20 2.90
CA GLU A 235 5.22 -6.06 3.24
C GLU A 235 5.74 -7.25 4.03
N LEU A 236 5.08 -7.59 5.13
CA LEU A 236 5.52 -8.68 6.01
C LEU A 236 5.16 -10.06 5.45
N SER A 237 4.01 -10.16 4.78
CA SER A 237 3.50 -11.42 4.26
C SER A 237 4.12 -11.80 2.93
N PRO A 238 4.82 -12.96 2.82
CA PRO A 238 5.31 -13.48 1.54
C PRO A 238 4.22 -13.61 0.48
N HIS A 239 3.01 -14.03 0.87
CA HIS A 239 1.88 -14.17 -0.04
C HIS A 239 1.47 -12.83 -0.65
N TYR A 240 1.41 -11.76 0.16
CA TYR A 240 1.11 -10.42 -0.36
C TYR A 240 2.27 -9.82 -1.15
N CYS A 241 3.52 -10.13 -0.81
CA CYS A 241 4.65 -9.78 -1.68
C CYS A 241 4.51 -10.36 -3.09
N ASP A 242 4.11 -11.63 -3.20
CA ASP A 242 3.84 -12.26 -4.50
C ASP A 242 2.66 -11.61 -5.24
N VAL A 243 1.61 -11.22 -4.52
CA VAL A 243 0.49 -10.44 -5.09
C VAL A 243 0.97 -9.10 -5.63
N ILE A 244 1.79 -8.36 -4.88
CA ILE A 244 2.35 -7.06 -5.29
C ILE A 244 3.19 -7.22 -6.56
N ILE A 245 4.08 -8.23 -6.60
CA ILE A 245 4.93 -8.52 -7.75
C ILE A 245 4.07 -8.81 -8.98
N LYS A 246 3.13 -9.74 -8.85
CA LYS A 246 2.25 -10.12 -9.95
C LYS A 246 1.41 -8.95 -10.44
N ARG A 247 0.82 -8.17 -9.53
CA ARG A 247 0.04 -6.97 -9.85
C ARG A 247 0.86 -5.96 -10.66
N TRP A 248 2.11 -5.69 -10.24
CA TRP A 248 2.99 -4.78 -10.95
C TRP A 248 3.40 -5.34 -12.33
N GLN A 249 3.67 -6.66 -12.43
CA GLN A 249 3.95 -7.31 -13.72
C GLN A 249 2.75 -7.21 -14.68
N ASP A 250 1.54 -7.50 -14.18
CA ASP A 250 0.31 -7.42 -14.98
C ASP A 250 0.04 -5.97 -15.45
N PHE A 251 0.29 -4.98 -14.57
CA PHE A 251 0.09 -3.57 -14.87
C PHE A 251 1.11 -3.02 -15.88
N THR A 252 2.38 -3.43 -15.79
CA THR A 252 3.48 -2.85 -16.58
C THR A 252 3.93 -3.69 -17.76
N GLY A 253 3.66 -4.99 -17.76
CA GLY A 253 4.23 -5.97 -18.71
C GLY A 253 5.71 -6.29 -18.47
N LYS A 254 6.32 -5.76 -17.41
CA LYS A 254 7.73 -5.96 -17.07
C LYS A 254 7.90 -7.17 -16.14
N GLN A 255 9.14 -7.63 -15.95
CA GLN A 255 9.49 -8.72 -15.05
C GLN A 255 10.16 -8.18 -13.78
N ALA A 256 9.71 -8.65 -12.61
CA ALA A 256 10.40 -8.44 -11.35
C ALA A 256 11.57 -9.41 -11.20
N THR A 257 12.67 -8.97 -10.59
CA THR A 257 13.87 -9.80 -10.35
C THR A 257 14.24 -9.79 -8.88
N LEU A 258 14.62 -10.96 -8.35
CA LEU A 258 15.11 -11.09 -6.98
C LEU A 258 16.55 -10.54 -6.90
N GLU A 259 16.77 -9.57 -6.02
CA GLU A 259 18.07 -8.88 -5.89
C GLU A 259 19.21 -9.83 -5.58
N SER A 260 19.02 -10.83 -4.73
CA SER A 260 20.06 -11.72 -4.25
C SER A 260 20.67 -12.64 -5.31
N ASN A 261 19.95 -12.94 -6.39
CA ASN A 261 20.41 -13.90 -7.42
C ASN A 261 20.09 -13.49 -8.85
N GLY A 262 19.35 -12.40 -9.07
CA GLY A 262 18.98 -11.87 -10.37
C GLY A 262 17.94 -12.70 -11.14
N LYS A 263 17.38 -13.77 -10.56
CA LYS A 263 16.31 -14.55 -11.19
C LYS A 263 15.01 -13.76 -11.23
N THR A 264 14.25 -13.93 -12.32
CA THR A 264 12.91 -13.36 -12.42
C THR A 264 11.92 -14.11 -11.54
N TYR A 265 10.85 -13.42 -11.15
CA TYR A 265 9.76 -14.01 -10.40
C TYR A 265 9.16 -15.23 -11.12
N ASN A 266 8.97 -15.14 -12.44
CA ASN A 266 8.39 -16.23 -13.23
C ASN A 266 9.33 -17.46 -13.31
N GLU A 267 10.65 -17.28 -13.37
CA GLU A 267 11.61 -18.40 -13.30
C GLU A 267 11.50 -19.13 -11.96
N LEU A 268 11.47 -18.38 -10.85
CA LEU A 268 11.36 -18.98 -9.52
C LEU A 268 10.00 -19.66 -9.28
N LEU A 269 8.91 -19.09 -9.81
CA LEU A 269 7.58 -19.69 -9.75
C LEU A 269 7.55 -21.04 -10.48
N ASN A 270 8.14 -21.12 -11.67
CA ASN A 270 8.24 -22.36 -12.45
C ASN A 270 9.12 -23.41 -11.73
N ASP A 271 10.24 -22.99 -11.12
CA ASP A 271 11.12 -23.87 -10.35
C ASP A 271 10.38 -24.47 -9.14
N ASN A 272 9.51 -23.71 -8.46
CA ASN A 272 8.71 -24.20 -7.32
C ASN A 272 7.62 -25.18 -7.76
N GLN A 273 6.92 -24.88 -8.86
CA GLN A 273 5.88 -25.78 -9.40
C GLN A 273 6.47 -27.13 -9.83
N ALA A 274 7.66 -27.13 -10.44
CA ALA A 274 8.35 -28.35 -10.84
C ALA A 274 8.71 -29.25 -9.63
N LYS A 275 9.10 -28.66 -8.49
CA LYS A 275 9.44 -29.39 -7.27
C LYS A 275 8.22 -30.02 -6.57
N ASN A 276 7.04 -29.41 -6.72
CA ASN A 276 5.79 -29.89 -6.10
C ASN A 276 5.09 -31.00 -6.94
N THR A 277 5.60 -31.29 -8.15
CA THR A 277 5.07 -32.34 -9.05
C THR A 277 5.89 -33.62 -9.04
N ASP A 278 7.04 -33.66 -8.38
CA ASP A 278 7.88 -34.85 -8.16
C ASP A 278 7.63 -35.45 -6.76
#